data_6aa21bd74ad5f3ff46f9f09b739695f9
#
_entry.id   6aa21bd74ad5f3ff46f9f09b739695f9
#
_cell.length_a   1.000
_cell.length_b   1.000
_cell.length_c   1.000
_cell.angle_alpha   90.00
_cell.angle_beta   90.00
_cell.angle_gamma   90.00
#
_symmetry.space_group_name_H-M   'P 1'
#
loop_
_entity.id
_entity.type
_entity.pdbx_description
1 polymer ?
#
loop_
_entity_poly.entity_id
_entity_poly.type
_entity_poly.pdbx_seq_one_letter_code
_entity_poly.pdbx_strand_id
1 'polypeptide(L)'
;NQVFERCGYIDKSDHLFFDENEYNEAISKFPDIKSFIRLLIGGQEMLRGINKYALWITDEVYKTALQNDLIKNRVHLTKEIRKNNKPPYQFNKMKEAINTILVAPRVSSKNRDYLPIKFFDKNTAINDSVIAIFDPEEFIFGVVSSKMHMVWIRTVAGRLKEDYRYSSTLVYNTFPFPKITQTQKEKIEELVNIILDERDKDYLKTLAELY
;
A
#
# COMPACT_ATOMS: atom_id res chain seq x y z
N ASN A 1 6.52 19.07 0.01
CA ASN A 1 5.97 18.38 -1.18
C ASN A 1 5.71 16.92 -0.82
N GLN A 2 4.43 16.56 -0.74
CA GLN A 2 4.01 15.17 -0.53
C GLN A 2 4.17 14.42 -1.86
N VAL A 3 5.01 13.39 -1.88
CA VAL A 3 5.40 12.69 -3.11
C VAL A 3 5.07 11.21 -2.96
N PHE A 4 4.51 10.61 -4.01
CA PHE A 4 4.41 9.17 -4.09
C PHE A 4 5.80 8.52 -4.13
N GLU A 5 6.04 7.60 -3.23
CA GLU A 5 7.26 6.84 -3.15
C GLU A 5 7.03 5.39 -3.60
N ARG A 6 8.05 4.85 -4.24
CA ARG A 6 8.10 3.42 -4.51
C ARG A 6 8.56 2.69 -3.25
N CYS A 7 7.76 1.75 -2.79
CA CYS A 7 8.09 0.92 -1.65
C CYS A 7 9.06 -0.21 -2.02
N GLY A 8 9.61 -0.87 -1.00
CA GLY A 8 10.66 -1.86 -1.20
C GLY A 8 10.18 -3.09 -1.94
N TYR A 9 11.07 -3.67 -2.73
CA TYR A 9 10.87 -4.97 -3.33
C TYR A 9 10.78 -6.04 -2.24
N ILE A 10 9.78 -6.89 -2.39
CA ILE A 10 9.54 -8.02 -1.52
C ILE A 10 9.73 -9.28 -2.37
N ASP A 11 10.72 -10.09 -2.03
CA ASP A 11 10.93 -11.36 -2.71
C ASP A 11 9.81 -12.33 -2.32
N LYS A 12 9.09 -12.84 -3.32
CA LYS A 12 7.98 -13.76 -3.10
C LYS A 12 8.41 -15.13 -2.55
N SER A 13 9.70 -15.45 -2.65
CA SER A 13 10.29 -16.66 -2.07
C SER A 13 10.54 -16.55 -0.57
N ASP A 14 10.46 -15.35 0.01
CA ASP A 14 10.70 -15.14 1.43
C ASP A 14 9.58 -15.78 2.27
N HIS A 15 9.97 -16.53 3.29
CA HIS A 15 9.05 -17.11 4.26
C HIS A 15 8.48 -16.10 5.27
N LEU A 16 8.64 -14.80 5.01
CA LEU A 16 8.11 -13.74 5.86
C LEU A 16 6.65 -13.38 5.59
N PHE A 17 5.99 -14.07 4.64
CA PHE A 17 4.60 -13.81 4.26
C PHE A 17 3.66 -14.87 4.79
N PHE A 18 2.40 -14.45 4.96
CA PHE A 18 1.28 -15.32 5.26
C PHE A 18 0.15 -15.00 4.27
N ASP A 19 -0.50 -16.03 3.77
CA ASP A 19 -1.85 -15.88 3.27
C ASP A 19 -2.86 -15.78 4.43
N GLU A 20 -4.12 -15.59 4.12
CA GLU A 20 -5.15 -15.40 5.16
C GLU A 20 -5.33 -16.65 6.05
N ASN A 21 -5.24 -17.85 5.48
CA ASN A 21 -5.36 -19.11 6.24
C ASN A 21 -4.16 -19.33 7.15
N GLU A 22 -2.95 -19.16 6.61
CA GLU A 22 -1.70 -19.26 7.38
C GLU A 22 -1.67 -18.23 8.52
N TYR A 23 -2.14 -17.00 8.27
CA TYR A 23 -2.24 -15.95 9.30
C TYR A 23 -3.18 -16.37 10.42
N ASN A 24 -4.41 -16.80 10.07
CA ASN A 24 -5.41 -17.19 11.06
C ASN A 24 -4.95 -18.38 11.90
N GLU A 25 -4.30 -19.38 11.27
CA GLU A 25 -3.72 -20.51 11.99
C GLU A 25 -2.58 -20.07 12.93
N ALA A 26 -1.69 -19.21 12.45
CA ALA A 26 -0.55 -18.73 13.22
C ALA A 26 -1.00 -17.92 14.44
N ILE A 27 -1.95 -17.00 14.28
CA ILE A 27 -2.49 -16.20 15.40
C ILE A 27 -3.27 -17.05 16.40
N SER A 28 -4.00 -18.08 15.92
CA SER A 28 -4.70 -19.01 16.82
C SER A 28 -3.75 -19.77 17.73
N LYS A 29 -2.59 -20.20 17.19
CA LYS A 29 -1.56 -20.93 17.94
C LYS A 29 -0.65 -20.02 18.79
N PHE A 30 -0.35 -18.84 18.28
CA PHE A 30 0.61 -17.90 18.84
C PHE A 30 0.03 -16.46 18.81
N PRO A 31 -0.89 -16.10 19.71
CA PRO A 31 -1.53 -14.75 19.68
C PRO A 31 -0.55 -13.59 19.85
N ASP A 32 0.58 -13.81 20.51
CA ASP A 32 1.65 -12.84 20.76
C ASP A 32 2.33 -12.34 19.49
N ILE A 33 2.36 -13.17 18.41
CA ILE A 33 3.02 -12.77 17.16
C ILE A 33 2.25 -11.70 16.38
N LYS A 34 0.99 -11.43 16.72
CA LYS A 34 0.16 -10.44 16.04
C LYS A 34 0.82 -9.06 15.99
N SER A 35 1.57 -8.70 17.04
CA SER A 35 2.31 -7.44 17.13
C SER A 35 3.45 -7.32 16.09
N PHE A 36 3.93 -8.44 15.56
CA PHE A 36 4.98 -8.50 14.54
C PHE A 36 4.45 -8.72 13.13
N ILE A 37 3.14 -8.73 12.94
CA ILE A 37 2.52 -8.98 11.63
C ILE A 37 1.72 -7.76 11.20
N ARG A 38 1.87 -7.38 9.92
CA ARG A 38 1.13 -6.29 9.30
C ARG A 38 0.36 -6.79 8.08
N LEU A 39 -0.78 -6.18 7.81
CA LEU A 39 -1.47 -6.35 6.53
C LEU A 39 -0.52 -5.92 5.41
N LEU A 40 -0.39 -6.75 4.37
CA LEU A 40 0.45 -6.47 3.21
C LEU A 40 -0.40 -6.05 2.03
N ILE A 41 -0.17 -4.85 1.53
CA ILE A 41 -0.89 -4.30 0.39
C ILE A 41 0.02 -4.17 -0.83
N GLY A 42 -0.42 -4.80 -1.90
CA GLY A 42 0.06 -4.63 -3.26
C GLY A 42 -1.09 -4.37 -4.21
N GLY A 43 -0.80 -4.34 -5.52
CA GLY A 43 -1.80 -4.02 -6.53
C GLY A 43 -2.96 -5.03 -6.58
N GLN A 44 -2.69 -6.31 -6.40
CA GLN A 44 -3.73 -7.34 -6.41
C GLN A 44 -4.55 -7.33 -5.11
N GLU A 45 -3.86 -7.22 -3.98
CA GLU A 45 -4.47 -7.15 -2.66
C GLU A 45 -5.44 -5.96 -2.59
N MET A 46 -4.97 -4.79 -3.06
CA MET A 46 -5.77 -3.57 -3.09
C MET A 46 -6.97 -3.65 -4.04
N LEU A 47 -6.79 -4.22 -5.25
CA LEU A 47 -7.82 -4.19 -6.30
C LEU A 47 -8.81 -5.36 -6.21
N ARG A 48 -8.45 -6.45 -5.54
CA ARG A 48 -9.26 -7.67 -5.45
C ARG A 48 -9.73 -8.00 -4.03
N GLY A 49 -9.34 -7.19 -3.03
CA GLY A 49 -9.68 -7.45 -1.63
C GLY A 49 -9.03 -8.71 -1.07
N ILE A 50 -7.86 -9.11 -1.57
CA ILE A 50 -7.15 -10.28 -1.07
C ILE A 50 -6.36 -9.89 0.17
N ASN A 51 -6.56 -10.61 1.27
CA ASN A 51 -5.79 -10.41 2.49
C ASN A 51 -4.48 -11.19 2.44
N LYS A 52 -3.38 -10.48 2.57
CA LYS A 52 -2.04 -11.03 2.81
C LYS A 52 -1.39 -10.31 3.96
N TYR A 53 -0.46 -10.96 4.59
CA TYR A 53 0.23 -10.42 5.75
C TYR A 53 1.73 -10.63 5.63
N ALA A 54 2.50 -9.81 6.35
CA ALA A 54 3.95 -9.87 6.37
C ALA A 54 4.47 -9.73 7.80
N LEU A 55 5.50 -10.50 8.14
CA LEU A 55 6.29 -10.24 9.33
C LEU A 55 7.00 -8.90 9.18
N TRP A 56 6.73 -7.98 10.11
CA TRP A 56 7.32 -6.65 10.13
C TRP A 56 8.21 -6.52 11.37
N ILE A 57 9.47 -6.87 11.22
CA ILE A 57 10.42 -6.95 12.31
C ILE A 57 11.49 -5.87 12.10
N THR A 58 11.54 -4.89 13.01
CA THR A 58 12.61 -3.89 13.07
C THR A 58 13.76 -4.37 13.95
N ASP A 59 14.88 -3.66 13.93
CA ASP A 59 16.05 -4.01 14.74
C ASP A 59 15.74 -3.98 16.25
N GLU A 60 14.85 -3.05 16.67
CA GLU A 60 14.47 -2.90 18.07
C GLU A 60 13.71 -4.13 18.61
N VAL A 61 12.84 -4.71 17.80
CA VAL A 61 11.98 -5.83 18.22
C VAL A 61 12.52 -7.20 17.80
N TYR A 62 13.62 -7.25 17.07
CA TYR A 62 14.18 -8.50 16.53
C TYR A 62 14.41 -9.57 17.58
N LYS A 63 15.08 -9.22 18.69
CA LYS A 63 15.39 -10.19 19.75
C LYS A 63 14.13 -10.75 20.41
N THR A 64 13.12 -9.92 20.59
CA THR A 64 11.84 -10.32 21.17
C THR A 64 11.05 -11.19 20.19
N ALA A 65 11.02 -10.82 18.92
CA ALA A 65 10.35 -11.61 17.87
C ALA A 65 10.91 -13.02 17.74
N LEU A 66 12.24 -13.20 17.85
CA LEU A 66 12.89 -14.51 17.79
C LEU A 66 12.67 -15.43 19.00
N GLN A 67 12.01 -14.95 20.07
CA GLN A 67 11.59 -15.82 21.16
C GLN A 67 10.46 -16.75 20.74
N ASN A 68 9.71 -16.39 19.71
CA ASN A 68 8.67 -17.25 19.14
C ASN A 68 9.28 -18.19 18.09
N ASP A 69 9.09 -19.49 18.25
CA ASP A 69 9.68 -20.51 17.38
C ASP A 69 9.19 -20.44 15.93
N LEU A 70 7.93 -20.05 15.70
CA LEU A 70 7.39 -19.85 14.35
C LEU A 70 8.15 -18.75 13.61
N ILE A 71 8.31 -17.58 14.25
CA ILE A 71 9.06 -16.45 13.68
C ILE A 71 10.51 -16.84 13.44
N LYS A 72 11.16 -17.46 14.43
CA LYS A 72 12.55 -17.91 14.34
C LYS A 72 12.76 -18.84 13.15
N ASN A 73 11.88 -19.82 12.97
CA ASN A 73 11.95 -20.75 11.84
C ASN A 73 11.76 -20.03 10.49
N ARG A 74 10.77 -19.15 10.35
CA ARG A 74 10.52 -18.37 9.11
C ARG A 74 11.70 -17.46 8.75
N VAL A 75 12.32 -16.83 9.72
CA VAL A 75 13.52 -16.01 9.55
C VAL A 75 14.72 -16.87 9.13
N HIS A 76 14.87 -18.06 9.72
CA HIS A 76 15.94 -19.01 9.35
C HIS A 76 15.78 -19.47 7.91
N LEU A 77 14.60 -19.93 7.51
CA LEU A 77 14.31 -20.35 6.13
C LEU A 77 14.53 -19.20 5.13
N THR A 78 14.15 -17.98 5.48
CA THR A 78 14.42 -16.79 4.65
C THR A 78 15.92 -16.55 4.50
N LYS A 79 16.72 -16.76 5.55
CA LYS A 79 18.19 -16.62 5.49
C LYS A 79 18.83 -17.61 4.52
N GLU A 80 18.35 -18.85 4.47
CA GLU A 80 18.89 -19.87 3.56
C GLU A 80 18.63 -19.55 2.08
N ILE A 81 17.50 -18.91 1.78
CA ILE A 81 17.11 -18.56 0.41
C ILE A 81 17.78 -17.26 -0.05
N ARG A 82 17.92 -16.28 0.85
CA ARG A 82 18.49 -14.97 0.51
C ARG A 82 19.99 -15.04 0.27
N LYS A 83 20.39 -14.75 -0.96
CA LYS A 83 21.80 -14.66 -1.38
C LYS A 83 22.45 -13.30 -1.12
N ASN A 84 21.75 -12.38 -0.46
CA ASN A 84 22.21 -11.01 -0.20
C ASN A 84 22.60 -10.82 1.27
N ASN A 85 23.38 -9.78 1.54
CA ASN A 85 23.88 -9.47 2.89
C ASN A 85 22.87 -8.73 3.78
N LYS A 86 21.57 -8.72 3.42
CA LYS A 86 20.54 -8.06 4.22
C LYS A 86 20.06 -8.96 5.36
N PRO A 87 19.66 -8.36 6.49
CA PRO A 87 19.05 -9.12 7.56
C PRO A 87 17.85 -9.94 7.06
N PRO A 88 17.76 -11.24 7.39
CA PRO A 88 16.72 -12.12 6.87
C PRO A 88 15.32 -11.81 7.35
N TYR A 89 15.17 -10.94 8.34
CA TYR A 89 13.89 -10.48 8.90
C TYR A 89 13.42 -9.14 8.34
N GLN A 90 14.23 -8.45 7.50
CA GLN A 90 13.89 -7.14 6.96
C GLN A 90 13.55 -7.19 5.47
N PHE A 91 12.70 -6.30 5.04
CA PHE A 91 12.46 -5.99 3.64
C PHE A 91 13.42 -4.90 3.13
N ASN A 92 13.55 -4.78 1.82
CA ASN A 92 14.52 -3.86 1.21
C ASN A 92 14.30 -2.39 1.58
N LYS A 93 13.08 -1.99 1.84
CA LYS A 93 12.73 -0.63 2.22
C LYS A 93 11.51 -0.71 3.14
N MET A 94 11.77 -0.58 4.41
CA MET A 94 10.75 -0.49 5.45
C MET A 94 10.54 0.98 5.77
N LYS A 95 9.39 1.53 5.42
CA LYS A 95 9.00 2.90 5.76
C LYS A 95 7.72 2.84 6.57
N GLU A 96 7.64 3.69 7.58
CA GLU A 96 6.50 3.77 8.48
C GLU A 96 5.79 5.12 8.32
N ALA A 97 4.47 5.09 8.46
CA ALA A 97 3.65 6.28 8.59
C ALA A 97 3.45 6.62 10.06
N ILE A 98 3.11 7.86 10.36
CA ILE A 98 2.68 8.30 11.69
C ILE A 98 1.19 7.98 11.87
N ASN A 99 0.38 8.23 10.84
CA ASN A 99 -1.07 8.07 10.87
C ASN A 99 -1.60 7.17 9.75
N THR A 100 -1.46 7.59 8.49
CA THR A 100 -2.09 6.96 7.34
C THR A 100 -1.16 6.86 6.14
N ILE A 101 -1.52 5.97 5.21
CA ILE A 101 -0.80 5.75 3.96
C ILE A 101 -1.80 5.85 2.82
N LEU A 102 -1.60 6.76 1.87
CA LEU A 102 -2.38 6.81 0.63
C LEU A 102 -1.68 5.96 -0.42
N VAL A 103 -2.38 4.95 -0.94
CA VAL A 103 -1.81 3.96 -1.84
C VAL A 103 -2.49 4.02 -3.20
N ALA A 104 -1.69 3.92 -4.26
CA ALA A 104 -2.14 3.80 -5.65
C ALA A 104 -1.46 2.61 -6.33
N PRO A 105 -2.17 1.81 -7.16
CA PRO A 105 -1.57 0.73 -7.91
C PRO A 105 -0.68 1.28 -9.03
N ARG A 106 0.45 0.62 -9.29
CA ARG A 106 1.34 1.00 -10.39
C ARG A 106 0.78 0.65 -11.77
N VAL A 107 -0.19 -0.25 -11.83
CA VAL A 107 -0.89 -0.63 -13.05
C VAL A 107 -2.39 -0.57 -12.80
N SER A 108 -3.11 0.15 -13.65
CA SER A 108 -4.56 0.29 -13.57
C SER A 108 -5.18 0.09 -14.95
N SER A 109 -6.34 -0.58 -14.99
CA SER A 109 -7.06 -0.86 -16.23
C SER A 109 -7.40 0.41 -16.99
N LYS A 110 -7.26 0.34 -18.33
CA LYS A 110 -7.66 1.42 -19.24
C LYS A 110 -9.15 1.77 -19.16
N ASN A 111 -9.97 0.83 -18.70
CA ASN A 111 -11.42 0.97 -18.64
C ASN A 111 -11.90 1.71 -17.36
N ARG A 112 -11.01 2.10 -16.47
CA ARG A 112 -11.37 2.83 -15.27
C ARG A 112 -11.53 4.32 -15.55
N ASP A 113 -12.57 4.92 -14.99
CA ASP A 113 -12.82 6.35 -15.08
C ASP A 113 -11.98 7.17 -14.09
N TYR A 114 -11.48 6.52 -13.03
CA TYR A 114 -10.67 7.13 -11.98
C TYR A 114 -9.49 6.23 -11.61
N LEU A 115 -8.43 6.85 -11.09
CA LEU A 115 -7.32 6.10 -10.50
C LEU A 115 -7.82 5.46 -9.19
N PRO A 116 -7.72 4.13 -9.03
CA PRO A 116 -8.08 3.48 -7.77
C PRO A 116 -7.03 3.82 -6.71
N ILE A 117 -7.41 4.62 -5.74
CA ILE A 117 -6.58 5.01 -4.59
C ILE A 117 -7.33 4.76 -3.30
N LYS A 118 -6.59 4.40 -2.24
CA LYS A 118 -7.18 4.11 -0.94
C LYS A 118 -6.24 4.52 0.19
N PHE A 119 -6.82 4.99 1.29
CA PHE A 119 -6.11 5.14 2.55
C PHE A 119 -6.00 3.80 3.27
N PHE A 120 -4.86 3.60 3.89
CA PHE A 120 -4.58 2.48 4.79
C PHE A 120 -4.02 2.99 6.11
N ASP A 121 -4.19 2.19 7.16
CA ASP A 121 -3.61 2.46 8.47
C ASP A 121 -2.08 2.41 8.44
N LYS A 122 -1.45 3.14 9.34
CA LYS A 122 0.02 3.20 9.51
C LYS A 122 0.70 1.84 9.68
N ASN A 123 -0.03 0.85 10.21
CA ASN A 123 0.49 -0.51 10.41
C ASN A 123 0.38 -1.39 9.17
N THR A 124 0.20 -0.79 7.99
CA THR A 124 0.13 -1.53 6.72
C THR A 124 1.50 -1.59 6.06
N ALA A 125 1.91 -2.79 5.69
CA ALA A 125 3.10 -3.02 4.87
C ALA A 125 2.76 -2.84 3.38
N ILE A 126 3.62 -2.16 2.63
CA ILE A 126 3.38 -1.83 1.23
C ILE A 126 4.44 -2.49 0.35
N ASN A 127 4.03 -3.23 -0.69
CA ASN A 127 4.95 -3.82 -1.64
C ASN A 127 5.21 -2.92 -2.88
N ASP A 128 6.11 -3.34 -3.76
CA ASP A 128 6.56 -2.55 -4.90
C ASP A 128 5.61 -2.55 -6.12
N SER A 129 4.49 -3.27 -6.06
CA SER A 129 3.46 -3.23 -7.11
C SER A 129 2.51 -2.04 -6.97
N VAL A 130 2.65 -1.28 -5.89
CA VAL A 130 1.96 -0.02 -5.63
C VAL A 130 2.96 1.10 -5.36
N ILE A 131 2.47 2.33 -5.30
CA ILE A 131 3.19 3.50 -4.80
C ILE A 131 2.38 4.13 -3.67
N ALA A 132 3.07 4.79 -2.75
CA ALA A 132 2.45 5.30 -1.54
C ALA A 132 2.91 6.72 -1.19
N ILE A 133 2.01 7.51 -0.61
CA ILE A 133 2.33 8.74 0.14
C ILE A 133 2.09 8.43 1.61
N PHE A 134 3.11 8.68 2.43
CA PHE A 134 3.03 8.50 3.87
C PHE A 134 2.59 9.80 4.52
N ASP A 135 1.57 9.72 5.37
CA ASP A 135 0.95 10.85 6.06
C ASP A 135 0.50 11.98 5.10
N PRO A 136 -0.31 11.67 4.05
CA PRO A 136 -0.76 12.67 3.10
C PRO A 136 -1.77 13.63 3.72
N GLU A 137 -1.82 14.84 3.20
CA GLU A 137 -2.97 15.72 3.39
C GLU A 137 -4.17 15.19 2.58
N GLU A 138 -5.37 15.25 3.15
CA GLU A 138 -6.58 14.67 2.54
C GLU A 138 -6.92 15.26 1.16
N PHE A 139 -6.65 16.56 0.97
CA PHE A 139 -6.91 17.19 -0.32
C PHE A 139 -6.12 16.54 -1.47
N ILE A 140 -4.96 15.92 -1.21
CA ILE A 140 -4.19 15.16 -2.21
C ILE A 140 -5.02 14.02 -2.78
N PHE A 141 -5.75 13.29 -1.92
CA PHE A 141 -6.68 12.27 -2.36
C PHE A 141 -7.72 12.87 -3.34
N GLY A 142 -8.35 13.99 -2.99
CA GLY A 142 -9.35 14.64 -3.84
C GLY A 142 -8.79 15.03 -5.21
N VAL A 143 -7.58 15.59 -5.24
CA VAL A 143 -6.93 15.99 -6.50
C VAL A 143 -6.57 14.77 -7.35
N VAL A 144 -5.94 13.75 -6.76
CA VAL A 144 -5.43 12.57 -7.46
C VAL A 144 -6.56 11.63 -7.91
N SER A 145 -7.69 11.61 -7.21
CA SER A 145 -8.90 10.86 -7.62
C SER A 145 -9.78 11.62 -8.62
N SER A 146 -9.42 12.85 -9.01
CA SER A 146 -10.24 13.66 -9.90
C SER A 146 -10.22 13.20 -11.36
N LYS A 147 -11.27 13.55 -12.12
CA LYS A 147 -11.30 13.37 -13.58
C LYS A 147 -10.15 14.09 -14.29
N MET A 148 -9.73 15.26 -13.79
CA MET A 148 -8.60 16.00 -14.34
C MET A 148 -7.30 15.17 -14.24
N HIS A 149 -7.05 14.57 -13.09
CA HIS A 149 -5.89 13.71 -12.93
C HIS A 149 -5.95 12.47 -13.83
N MET A 150 -7.14 11.90 -14.02
CA MET A 150 -7.32 10.76 -14.93
C MET A 150 -7.07 11.15 -16.40
N VAL A 151 -7.47 12.35 -16.85
CA VAL A 151 -7.13 12.87 -18.17
C VAL A 151 -5.60 13.01 -18.33
N TRP A 152 -4.93 13.50 -17.29
CA TRP A 152 -3.47 13.58 -17.26
C TRP A 152 -2.82 12.19 -17.37
N ILE A 153 -3.30 11.22 -16.60
CA ILE A 153 -2.83 9.83 -16.68
C ILE A 153 -2.97 9.29 -18.12
N ARG A 154 -4.13 9.49 -18.72
CA ARG A 154 -4.40 9.04 -20.12
C ARG A 154 -3.43 9.64 -21.15
N THR A 155 -2.94 10.85 -20.89
CA THR A 155 -2.04 11.58 -21.78
C THR A 155 -0.57 11.22 -21.58
N VAL A 156 -0.11 11.12 -20.32
CA VAL A 156 1.34 11.03 -20.03
C VAL A 156 1.81 9.68 -19.53
N ALA A 157 0.89 8.82 -19.03
CA ALA A 157 1.29 7.55 -18.45
C ALA A 157 1.81 6.59 -19.51
N GLY A 158 2.89 5.88 -19.19
CA GLY A 158 3.29 4.72 -19.97
C GLY A 158 2.21 3.62 -19.96
N ARG A 159 2.41 2.61 -20.79
CA ARG A 159 1.50 1.46 -20.87
C ARG A 159 2.20 0.17 -20.50
N LEU A 160 1.45 -0.73 -19.87
CA LEU A 160 1.81 -2.13 -19.73
C LEU A 160 0.72 -2.92 -20.46
N LYS A 161 1.03 -3.41 -21.69
CA LYS A 161 0.03 -3.82 -22.67
C LYS A 161 -0.93 -2.65 -22.95
N GLU A 162 -2.21 -2.79 -22.61
CA GLU A 162 -3.20 -1.72 -22.78
C GLU A 162 -3.45 -0.88 -21.51
N ASP A 163 -3.02 -1.37 -20.35
CA ASP A 163 -3.27 -0.74 -19.04
C ASP A 163 -2.31 0.42 -18.77
N TYR A 164 -2.78 1.41 -18.01
CA TYR A 164 -1.96 2.56 -17.60
C TYR A 164 -0.93 2.16 -16.57
N ARG A 165 0.33 2.52 -16.81
CA ARG A 165 1.41 2.40 -15.84
C ARG A 165 1.57 3.70 -15.08
N TYR A 166 0.95 3.78 -13.91
CA TYR A 166 1.06 4.93 -13.04
C TYR A 166 2.45 4.99 -12.37
N SER A 167 3.12 6.13 -12.48
CA SER A 167 4.48 6.34 -11.99
C SER A 167 4.57 7.65 -11.23
N SER A 168 5.27 7.64 -10.09
CA SER A 168 5.51 8.85 -9.32
C SER A 168 6.29 9.90 -10.12
N THR A 169 7.32 9.49 -10.84
CA THR A 169 8.21 10.42 -11.56
C THR A 169 7.60 10.99 -12.83
N LEU A 170 6.90 10.15 -13.62
CA LEU A 170 6.40 10.57 -14.92
C LEU A 170 4.96 11.12 -14.87
N VAL A 171 4.15 10.65 -13.92
CA VAL A 171 2.72 11.02 -13.88
C VAL A 171 2.44 11.98 -12.74
N TYR A 172 2.76 11.57 -11.51
CA TYR A 172 2.42 12.37 -10.32
C TYR A 172 3.25 13.66 -10.22
N ASN A 173 4.59 13.56 -10.33
CA ASN A 173 5.46 14.71 -10.16
C ASN A 173 5.37 15.74 -11.29
N THR A 174 4.85 15.33 -12.45
CA THR A 174 4.66 16.23 -13.60
C THR A 174 3.23 16.76 -13.69
N PHE A 175 2.33 16.28 -12.84
CA PHE A 175 0.97 16.80 -12.79
C PHE A 175 0.96 18.26 -12.32
N PRO A 176 0.29 19.16 -13.05
CA PRO A 176 0.21 20.55 -12.68
C PRO A 176 -0.79 20.74 -11.52
N PHE A 177 -0.32 20.48 -10.30
CA PHE A 177 -1.16 20.67 -9.13
C PHE A 177 -1.72 22.07 -9.07
N PRO A 178 -3.03 22.23 -8.83
CA PRO A 178 -3.65 23.55 -8.77
C PRO A 178 -3.11 24.35 -7.57
N LYS A 179 -2.92 25.64 -7.78
CA LYS A 179 -2.72 26.58 -6.67
C LYS A 179 -4.08 26.86 -6.06
N ILE A 180 -4.35 26.31 -4.89
CA ILE A 180 -5.65 26.44 -4.19
C ILE A 180 -5.53 27.36 -2.99
N THR A 181 -6.60 28.10 -2.71
CA THR A 181 -6.77 28.85 -1.46
C THR A 181 -7.11 27.90 -0.32
N GLN A 182 -7.00 28.38 0.92
CA GLN A 182 -7.36 27.58 2.09
C GLN A 182 -8.85 27.15 2.03
N THR A 183 -9.74 28.04 1.64
CA THR A 183 -11.19 27.74 1.48
C THR A 183 -11.44 26.66 0.42
N GLN A 184 -10.69 26.68 -0.69
CA GLN A 184 -10.80 25.63 -1.71
C GLN A 184 -10.27 24.28 -1.21
N LYS A 185 -9.19 24.29 -0.41
CA LYS A 185 -8.65 23.09 0.22
C LYS A 185 -9.70 22.46 1.16
N GLU A 186 -10.28 23.26 2.05
CA GLU A 186 -11.33 22.82 2.98
C GLU A 186 -12.54 22.22 2.23
N LYS A 187 -12.94 22.84 1.12
CA LYS A 187 -14.04 22.30 0.30
C LYS A 187 -13.68 20.97 -0.38
N ILE A 188 -12.44 20.80 -0.82
CA ILE A 188 -11.99 19.51 -1.36
C ILE A 188 -11.98 18.44 -0.27
N GLU A 189 -11.49 18.77 0.92
CA GLU A 189 -11.43 17.83 2.06
C GLU A 189 -12.84 17.43 2.52
N GLU A 190 -13.81 18.36 2.55
CA GLU A 190 -15.23 18.05 2.79
C GLU A 190 -15.77 17.02 1.79
N LEU A 191 -15.50 17.20 0.49
CA LEU A 191 -15.93 16.28 -0.55
C LEU A 191 -15.21 14.92 -0.45
N VAL A 192 -13.93 14.91 -0.08
CA VAL A 192 -13.16 13.68 0.18
C VAL A 192 -13.81 12.88 1.29
N ASN A 193 -14.17 13.52 2.40
CA ASN A 193 -14.84 12.86 3.53
C ASN A 193 -16.17 12.23 3.12
N ILE A 194 -16.98 12.93 2.31
CA ILE A 194 -18.23 12.37 1.76
C ILE A 194 -17.94 11.11 0.92
N ILE A 195 -16.92 11.14 0.05
CA ILE A 195 -16.55 9.98 -0.78
C ILE A 195 -16.08 8.80 0.11
N LEU A 196 -15.29 9.07 1.13
CA LEU A 196 -14.78 8.03 2.04
C LEU A 196 -15.93 7.43 2.85
N ASP A 197 -16.82 8.24 3.39
CA ASP A 197 -18.00 7.79 4.13
C ASP A 197 -18.92 6.91 3.26
N GLU A 198 -19.16 7.28 2.00
CA GLU A 198 -19.96 6.45 1.08
C GLU A 198 -19.28 5.14 0.72
N ARG A 199 -17.94 5.13 0.56
CA ARG A 199 -17.18 3.90 0.34
C ARG A 199 -17.25 2.95 1.54
N ASP A 200 -17.23 3.48 2.76
CA ASP A 200 -17.31 2.68 3.98
C ASP A 200 -18.71 2.10 4.20
N LYS A 201 -19.77 2.81 3.79
CA LYS A 201 -21.16 2.31 3.84
C LYS A 201 -21.41 1.18 2.84
N ASP A 202 -20.71 1.17 1.73
CA ASP A 202 -20.92 0.24 0.62
C ASP A 202 -20.03 -1.03 0.76
N TYR A 203 -20.06 -1.61 1.96
CA TYR A 203 -19.26 -2.79 2.34
C TYR A 203 -19.42 -4.01 1.42
N LEU A 204 -20.46 -4.02 0.57
CA LEU A 204 -20.79 -5.13 -0.34
C LEU A 204 -20.29 -4.88 -1.77
N LYS A 205 -19.82 -3.68 -2.09
CA LYS A 205 -19.24 -3.42 -3.41
C LYS A 205 -17.75 -3.66 -3.38
N THR A 206 -17.30 -4.56 -4.25
CA THR A 206 -15.86 -4.75 -4.46
C THR A 206 -15.24 -3.45 -4.95
N LEU A 207 -13.96 -3.22 -4.67
CA LEU A 207 -13.23 -2.06 -5.23
C LEU A 207 -13.36 -1.96 -6.76
N ALA A 208 -13.69 -3.06 -7.44
CA ALA A 208 -13.95 -3.10 -8.87
C ALA A 208 -15.30 -2.45 -9.25
N GLU A 209 -16.29 -2.46 -8.36
CA GLU A 209 -17.60 -1.84 -8.57
C GLU A 209 -17.59 -0.35 -8.20
N LEU A 210 -16.70 0.05 -7.29
CA LEU A 210 -16.54 1.44 -6.87
C LEU A 210 -15.65 2.26 -7.82
N TYR A 211 -14.91 1.61 -8.73
CA TYR A 211 -13.98 2.17 -9.69
C TYR A 211 -14.23 1.65 -11.11
#